data_deb95242134ae20321822c532cf6f805
#
_entry.id   deb95242134ae20321822c532cf6f805
#
_cell.length_a   1.000
_cell.length_b   1.000
_cell.length_c   1.000
_cell.angle_alpha   90.00
_cell.angle_beta   90.00
_cell.angle_gamma   90.00
#
_symmetry.space_group_name_H-M   'P 1'
#
loop_
_entity.id
_entity.type
_entity.pdbx_description
1 polymer ?
#
loop_
_entity_poly.entity_id
_entity_poly.type
_entity_poly.pdbx_seq_one_letter_code
_entity_poly.pdbx_strand_id
1 'polypeptide(L)'
;MKIVVTPPAFYKSEALKFKLSSLFPNTVYNQSTDYLSEAQLLNFLKDADAAIIGRDPVTQDTLDALPQLKMISKYGVGLDNLDLNAIKQRGVELALTQGINKRSVAELTLSFMIGLCHNIFISAERMKRGEWVREGGQNLSGKTIGIIGCGNIGKEVIKILKPFGCKILINDIEDRSKFCLKQGAIEASFELLIKESDIVSLHVPLTNLTRDMINQNVLEDMKENAFLINTSRGPVVNQSHLHRALVSKEILGAALDVFCSEPPDDIEFLQLPQLMVTPHIGGNSIEAVEAMGQGAIDNLLKYFNK
;
A
#
# COMPACT_ATOMS: atom_id res chain seq x y z
N MET A 1 -22.05 -15.06 19.96
CA MET A 1 -21.48 -14.05 19.07
C MET A 1 -20.43 -14.73 18.20
N LYS A 2 -20.61 -14.67 16.88
CA LYS A 2 -19.71 -15.27 15.88
C LYS A 2 -18.85 -14.19 15.27
N ILE A 3 -17.53 -14.32 15.38
CA ILE A 3 -16.54 -13.44 14.72
C ILE A 3 -15.94 -14.18 13.53
N VAL A 4 -15.80 -13.53 12.41
CA VAL A 4 -15.18 -14.08 11.21
C VAL A 4 -13.94 -13.28 10.86
N VAL A 5 -12.85 -13.97 10.48
CA VAL A 5 -11.55 -13.34 10.17
C VAL A 5 -11.13 -13.75 8.77
N THR A 6 -11.06 -12.79 7.85
CA THR A 6 -10.73 -13.08 6.45
C THR A 6 -9.25 -12.94 6.09
N PRO A 7 -8.41 -12.06 6.71
CA PRO A 7 -7.04 -11.86 6.28
C PRO A 7 -6.15 -13.09 6.48
N PRO A 8 -5.53 -13.64 5.42
CA PRO A 8 -4.63 -14.79 5.56
C PRO A 8 -3.44 -14.53 6.50
N ALA A 9 -2.90 -13.31 6.51
CA ALA A 9 -1.79 -12.95 7.38
C ALA A 9 -2.17 -12.99 8.87
N PHE A 10 -3.40 -12.64 9.23
CA PHE A 10 -3.91 -12.78 10.59
C PHE A 10 -3.93 -14.26 11.02
N TYR A 11 -4.44 -15.13 10.14
CA TYR A 11 -4.53 -16.57 10.43
C TYR A 11 -3.16 -17.23 10.63
N LYS A 12 -2.11 -16.76 9.92
CA LYS A 12 -0.75 -17.28 10.07
C LYS A 12 -0.09 -16.91 11.41
N SER A 13 -0.60 -15.90 12.13
CA SER A 13 -0.08 -15.52 13.46
C SER A 13 -0.77 -16.33 14.57
N GLU A 14 -0.03 -17.26 15.18
CA GLU A 14 -0.54 -18.04 16.31
C GLU A 14 -0.91 -17.16 17.51
N ALA A 15 -0.13 -16.09 17.75
CA ALA A 15 -0.39 -15.15 18.84
C ALA A 15 -1.72 -14.42 18.67
N LEU A 16 -2.02 -13.93 17.44
CA LEU A 16 -3.29 -13.27 17.15
C LEU A 16 -4.48 -14.22 17.24
N LYS A 17 -4.33 -15.44 16.71
CA LYS A 17 -5.38 -16.48 16.81
C LYS A 17 -5.69 -16.82 18.27
N PHE A 18 -4.65 -17.10 19.05
CA PHE A 18 -4.81 -17.43 20.47
C PHE A 18 -5.52 -16.31 21.23
N LYS A 19 -5.07 -15.05 21.03
CA LYS A 19 -5.65 -13.88 21.68
C LYS A 19 -7.12 -13.67 21.30
N LEU A 20 -7.44 -13.71 20.00
CA LEU A 20 -8.81 -13.48 19.54
C LEU A 20 -9.74 -14.60 19.98
N SER A 21 -9.34 -15.88 19.87
CA SER A 21 -10.16 -17.02 20.28
C SER A 21 -10.39 -17.07 21.80
N SER A 22 -9.43 -16.58 22.60
CA SER A 22 -9.62 -16.46 24.06
C SER A 22 -10.68 -15.42 24.42
N LEU A 23 -10.79 -14.35 23.66
CA LEU A 23 -11.76 -13.27 23.87
C LEU A 23 -13.13 -13.58 23.24
N PHE A 24 -13.12 -14.25 22.10
CA PHE A 24 -14.27 -14.60 21.28
C PHE A 24 -14.20 -16.08 20.85
N PRO A 25 -14.64 -17.02 21.70
CA PRO A 25 -14.45 -18.46 21.45
C PRO A 25 -15.12 -18.97 20.16
N ASN A 26 -16.19 -18.32 19.69
CA ASN A 26 -16.85 -18.66 18.42
C ASN A 26 -16.26 -17.83 17.26
N THR A 27 -14.93 -17.94 17.05
CA THR A 27 -14.23 -17.27 15.94
C THR A 27 -13.93 -18.27 14.83
N VAL A 28 -14.21 -17.87 13.58
CA VAL A 28 -13.94 -18.65 12.37
C VAL A 28 -12.91 -17.91 11.51
N TYR A 29 -11.89 -18.63 11.04
CA TYR A 29 -10.78 -18.08 10.29
C TYR A 29 -10.77 -18.56 8.85
N ASN A 30 -10.48 -17.65 7.90
CA ASN A 30 -10.09 -18.04 6.56
C ASN A 30 -8.72 -18.75 6.60
N GLN A 31 -8.71 -20.03 6.24
CA GLN A 31 -7.52 -20.88 6.27
C GLN A 31 -6.81 -20.93 4.91
N SER A 32 -7.35 -20.26 3.90
CA SER A 32 -6.70 -20.16 2.60
C SER A 32 -5.50 -19.21 2.62
N THR A 33 -4.67 -19.29 1.60
CA THR A 33 -3.56 -18.35 1.41
C THR A 33 -4.01 -17.04 0.74
N ASP A 34 -5.23 -17.02 0.19
CA ASP A 34 -5.75 -15.95 -0.63
C ASP A 34 -6.92 -15.21 0.03
N TYR A 35 -7.14 -13.97 -0.41
CA TYR A 35 -8.35 -13.24 -0.09
C TYR A 35 -9.56 -13.85 -0.82
N LEU A 36 -10.73 -13.68 -0.23
CA LEU A 36 -11.97 -14.27 -0.72
C LEU A 36 -12.55 -13.42 -1.86
N SER A 37 -13.08 -14.07 -2.89
CA SER A 37 -13.98 -13.41 -3.84
C SER A 37 -15.28 -13.01 -3.15
N GLU A 38 -16.07 -12.13 -3.77
CA GLU A 38 -17.34 -11.67 -3.18
C GLU A 38 -18.27 -12.82 -2.82
N ALA A 39 -18.43 -13.80 -3.73
CA ALA A 39 -19.29 -14.97 -3.49
C ALA A 39 -18.77 -15.85 -2.33
N GLN A 40 -17.45 -16.03 -2.24
CA GLN A 40 -16.83 -16.77 -1.13
C GLN A 40 -16.98 -16.00 0.18
N LEU A 41 -16.78 -14.68 0.17
CA LEU A 41 -16.92 -13.82 1.32
C LEU A 41 -18.34 -13.85 1.88
N LEU A 42 -19.34 -13.75 1.03
CA LEU A 42 -20.76 -13.80 1.41
C LEU A 42 -21.06 -15.09 2.16
N ASN A 43 -20.65 -16.25 1.61
CA ASN A 43 -20.85 -17.52 2.28
C ASN A 43 -20.07 -17.64 3.60
N PHE A 44 -18.88 -17.09 3.64
CA PHE A 44 -18.01 -17.13 4.82
C PHE A 44 -18.49 -16.24 5.98
N LEU A 45 -19.11 -15.09 5.65
CA LEU A 45 -19.69 -14.16 6.62
C LEU A 45 -21.11 -14.56 7.07
N LYS A 46 -21.69 -15.62 6.49
CA LYS A 46 -23.01 -16.09 6.89
C LYS A 46 -23.08 -16.28 8.40
N ASP A 47 -24.11 -15.69 9.02
CA ASP A 47 -24.36 -15.71 10.47
C ASP A 47 -23.27 -15.04 11.34
N ALA A 48 -22.38 -14.21 10.77
CA ALA A 48 -21.39 -13.45 11.51
C ALA A 48 -22.04 -12.22 12.20
N ASP A 49 -21.74 -12.03 13.49
CA ASP A 49 -22.08 -10.80 14.21
C ASP A 49 -21.10 -9.66 13.90
N ALA A 50 -19.82 -10.00 13.72
CA ALA A 50 -18.78 -9.07 13.32
C ALA A 50 -17.69 -9.76 12.49
N ALA A 51 -16.94 -8.96 11.71
CA ALA A 51 -15.88 -9.49 10.88
C ALA A 51 -14.59 -8.64 10.99
N ILE A 52 -13.45 -9.31 10.98
CA ILE A 52 -12.15 -8.70 10.67
C ILE A 52 -11.92 -8.90 9.18
N ILE A 53 -11.95 -7.79 8.41
CA ILE A 53 -11.87 -7.79 6.95
C ILE A 53 -10.53 -7.21 6.48
N GLY A 54 -9.86 -7.95 5.60
CA GLY A 54 -8.64 -7.53 4.92
C GLY A 54 -8.91 -6.78 3.62
N ARG A 55 -8.56 -7.41 2.51
CA ARG A 55 -8.72 -6.87 1.15
C ARG A 55 -9.94 -7.44 0.42
N ASP A 56 -10.71 -8.27 1.08
CA ASP A 56 -11.91 -8.89 0.54
C ASP A 56 -12.96 -7.81 0.20
N PRO A 57 -13.66 -7.89 -0.94
CA PRO A 57 -14.62 -6.88 -1.36
C PRO A 57 -15.90 -6.96 -0.54
N VAL A 58 -16.31 -5.83 0.04
CA VAL A 58 -17.61 -5.70 0.75
C VAL A 58 -18.44 -4.68 -0.01
N THR A 59 -19.40 -5.18 -0.78
CA THR A 59 -20.29 -4.40 -1.63
C THR A 59 -21.65 -4.17 -0.96
N GLN A 60 -22.52 -3.40 -1.61
CA GLN A 60 -23.94 -3.26 -1.20
C GLN A 60 -24.61 -4.63 -1.15
N ASP A 61 -24.44 -5.46 -2.20
CA ASP A 61 -25.08 -6.79 -2.28
C ASP A 61 -24.61 -7.71 -1.13
N THR A 62 -23.32 -7.66 -0.80
CA THR A 62 -22.76 -8.38 0.36
C THR A 62 -23.47 -7.98 1.66
N LEU A 63 -23.64 -6.68 1.88
CA LEU A 63 -24.24 -6.17 3.12
C LEU A 63 -25.75 -6.44 3.19
N ASP A 64 -26.46 -6.38 2.07
CA ASP A 64 -27.90 -6.66 2.00
C ASP A 64 -28.21 -8.13 2.32
N ALA A 65 -27.32 -9.02 1.95
CA ALA A 65 -27.43 -10.44 2.25
C ALA A 65 -27.02 -10.82 3.70
N LEU A 66 -26.43 -9.89 4.46
CA LEU A 66 -25.90 -10.11 5.81
C LEU A 66 -26.57 -9.19 6.84
N PRO A 67 -27.89 -9.27 7.06
CA PRO A 67 -28.62 -8.34 7.94
C PRO A 67 -28.18 -8.41 9.41
N GLN A 68 -27.55 -9.49 9.83
CA GLN A 68 -27.06 -9.69 11.19
C GLN A 68 -25.68 -9.09 11.46
N LEU A 69 -24.92 -8.71 10.41
CA LEU A 69 -23.58 -8.15 10.56
C LEU A 69 -23.65 -6.74 11.18
N LYS A 70 -23.03 -6.57 12.34
CA LYS A 70 -23.09 -5.32 13.13
C LYS A 70 -21.83 -4.49 13.02
N MET A 71 -20.68 -5.14 12.78
CA MET A 71 -19.40 -4.46 12.80
C MET A 71 -18.39 -5.07 11.83
N ILE A 72 -17.64 -4.21 11.16
CA ILE A 72 -16.45 -4.55 10.40
C ILE A 72 -15.25 -3.88 11.09
N SER A 73 -14.31 -4.69 11.57
CA SER A 73 -13.00 -4.23 12.02
C SER A 73 -11.99 -4.39 10.89
N LYS A 74 -11.46 -3.27 10.39
CA LYS A 74 -10.54 -3.30 9.26
C LYS A 74 -9.16 -3.77 9.68
N TYR A 75 -8.66 -4.83 9.02
CA TYR A 75 -7.27 -5.24 9.07
C TYR A 75 -6.50 -4.48 7.99
N GLY A 76 -5.66 -3.54 8.40
CA GLY A 76 -5.01 -2.58 7.50
C GLY A 76 -5.69 -1.22 7.47
N VAL A 77 -5.32 -0.38 6.50
CA VAL A 77 -5.73 1.04 6.47
C VAL A 77 -6.48 1.47 5.20
N GLY A 78 -6.40 0.69 4.12
CA GLY A 78 -7.09 0.97 2.86
C GLY A 78 -8.58 0.62 2.95
N LEU A 79 -9.45 1.47 2.41
CA LEU A 79 -10.91 1.30 2.44
C LEU A 79 -11.51 1.12 1.04
N ASP A 80 -10.69 1.05 0.02
CA ASP A 80 -11.10 0.98 -1.40
C ASP A 80 -11.82 -0.32 -1.78
N ASN A 81 -11.73 -1.35 -0.96
CA ASN A 81 -12.47 -2.61 -1.10
C ASN A 81 -13.82 -2.62 -0.37
N LEU A 82 -14.22 -1.52 0.27
CA LEU A 82 -15.45 -1.42 1.07
C LEU A 82 -16.39 -0.37 0.47
N ASP A 83 -17.65 -0.72 0.28
CA ASP A 83 -18.70 0.26 0.00
C ASP A 83 -19.08 1.02 1.28
N LEU A 84 -18.44 2.18 1.47
CA LEU A 84 -18.64 3.01 2.67
C LEU A 84 -20.06 3.58 2.77
N ASN A 85 -20.72 3.82 1.63
CA ASN A 85 -22.10 4.32 1.62
C ASN A 85 -23.06 3.21 2.07
N ALA A 86 -22.91 2.02 1.55
CA ALA A 86 -23.69 0.87 1.95
C ALA A 86 -23.48 0.51 3.43
N ILE A 87 -22.24 0.51 3.92
CA ILE A 87 -21.91 0.31 5.34
C ILE A 87 -22.68 1.29 6.22
N LYS A 88 -22.64 2.59 5.85
CA LYS A 88 -23.34 3.65 6.60
C LYS A 88 -24.86 3.50 6.55
N GLN A 89 -25.43 3.20 5.38
CA GLN A 89 -26.87 3.03 5.20
C GLN A 89 -27.41 1.83 5.98
N ARG A 90 -26.63 0.76 6.06
CA ARG A 90 -26.98 -0.46 6.82
C ARG A 90 -26.75 -0.32 8.33
N GLY A 91 -26.12 0.78 8.77
CA GLY A 91 -25.80 0.99 10.18
C GLY A 91 -24.75 0.01 10.72
N VAL A 92 -23.90 -0.55 9.84
CA VAL A 92 -22.77 -1.39 10.24
C VAL A 92 -21.64 -0.50 10.75
N GLU A 93 -21.13 -0.78 11.94
CA GLU A 93 -19.97 -0.04 12.47
C GLU A 93 -18.71 -0.41 11.70
N LEU A 94 -17.96 0.59 11.26
CA LEU A 94 -16.65 0.41 10.64
C LEU A 94 -15.57 1.02 11.51
N ALA A 95 -14.66 0.21 12.02
CA ALA A 95 -13.51 0.66 12.78
C ALA A 95 -12.20 0.27 12.14
N LEU A 96 -11.23 1.17 12.18
CA LEU A 96 -9.85 0.94 11.71
C LEU A 96 -8.87 1.74 12.56
N THR A 97 -7.61 1.30 12.58
CA THR A 97 -6.52 2.02 13.24
C THR A 97 -5.63 2.65 12.18
N GLN A 98 -5.75 3.96 12.01
CA GLN A 98 -5.02 4.70 10.98
C GLN A 98 -3.50 4.64 11.17
N GLY A 99 -2.77 4.46 10.06
CA GLY A 99 -1.30 4.52 10.04
C GLY A 99 -0.60 3.39 10.82
N ILE A 100 -1.30 2.33 11.20
CA ILE A 100 -0.77 1.25 12.03
C ILE A 100 0.38 0.50 11.36
N ASN A 101 0.38 0.42 10.02
CA ASN A 101 1.40 -0.24 9.20
C ASN A 101 2.39 0.74 8.53
N LYS A 102 2.32 2.04 8.86
CA LYS A 102 3.08 3.09 8.15
C LYS A 102 4.59 2.84 8.13
N ARG A 103 5.16 2.28 9.19
CA ARG A 103 6.60 2.02 9.29
C ARG A 103 7.03 0.94 8.30
N SER A 104 6.30 -0.16 8.22
CA SER A 104 6.56 -1.24 7.29
C SER A 104 6.53 -0.76 5.84
N VAL A 105 5.49 -0.02 5.45
CA VAL A 105 5.37 0.53 4.09
C VAL A 105 6.49 1.53 3.79
N ALA A 106 6.85 2.38 4.76
CA ALA A 106 7.93 3.35 4.59
C ALA A 106 9.30 2.67 4.39
N GLU A 107 9.57 1.59 5.12
CA GLU A 107 10.82 0.83 4.97
C GLU A 107 10.88 0.10 3.62
N LEU A 108 9.77 -0.48 3.14
CA LEU A 108 9.71 -1.03 1.78
C LEU A 108 9.95 0.07 0.73
N THR A 109 9.32 1.24 0.91
CA THR A 109 9.54 2.40 0.01
C THR A 109 11.02 2.80 -0.03
N LEU A 110 11.67 2.89 1.13
CA LEU A 110 13.11 3.19 1.21
C LEU A 110 13.96 2.10 0.55
N SER A 111 13.60 0.82 0.73
CA SER A 111 14.31 -0.30 0.10
C SER A 111 14.21 -0.23 -1.43
N PHE A 112 13.07 0.18 -1.97
CA PHE A 112 12.87 0.44 -3.39
C PHE A 112 13.75 1.60 -3.88
N MET A 113 13.80 2.71 -3.14
CA MET A 113 14.67 3.85 -3.49
C MET A 113 16.14 3.41 -3.58
N ILE A 114 16.63 2.69 -2.56
CA ILE A 114 18.00 2.19 -2.54
C ILE A 114 18.22 1.14 -3.63
N GLY A 115 17.27 0.21 -3.79
CA GLY A 115 17.34 -0.86 -4.77
C GLY A 115 17.42 -0.37 -6.21
N LEU A 116 16.61 0.63 -6.57
CA LEU A 116 16.64 1.28 -7.89
C LEU A 116 17.94 2.07 -8.08
N CYS A 117 18.30 2.90 -7.11
CA CYS A 117 19.52 3.71 -7.20
C CYS A 117 20.77 2.85 -7.41
N HIS A 118 20.90 1.74 -6.71
CA HIS A 118 22.08 0.87 -6.77
C HIS A 118 21.95 -0.31 -7.76
N ASN A 119 20.92 -0.37 -8.59
CA ASN A 119 20.67 -1.48 -9.53
C ASN A 119 20.66 -2.86 -8.87
N ILE A 120 20.22 -2.96 -7.60
CA ILE A 120 20.37 -4.19 -6.79
C ILE A 120 19.64 -5.37 -7.46
N PHE A 121 18.43 -5.17 -7.97
CA PHE A 121 17.59 -6.23 -8.55
C PHE A 121 18.20 -6.77 -9.84
N ILE A 122 18.51 -5.89 -10.79
CA ILE A 122 19.13 -6.27 -12.07
C ILE A 122 20.46 -6.99 -11.81
N SER A 123 21.29 -6.44 -10.91
CA SER A 123 22.57 -7.04 -10.56
C SER A 123 22.42 -8.41 -9.91
N ALA A 124 21.43 -8.57 -9.00
CA ALA A 124 21.17 -9.84 -8.34
C ALA A 124 20.67 -10.92 -9.33
N GLU A 125 19.78 -10.56 -10.26
CA GLU A 125 19.28 -11.47 -11.30
C GLU A 125 20.39 -11.91 -12.27
N ARG A 126 21.21 -10.96 -12.75
CA ARG A 126 22.38 -11.24 -13.59
C ARG A 126 23.35 -12.19 -12.89
N MET A 127 23.64 -11.91 -11.62
CA MET A 127 24.54 -12.75 -10.80
C MET A 127 24.03 -14.18 -10.65
N LYS A 128 22.69 -14.37 -10.44
CA LYS A 128 22.08 -15.71 -10.37
C LYS A 128 22.17 -16.49 -11.70
N ARG A 129 22.26 -15.79 -12.84
CA ARG A 129 22.50 -16.38 -14.16
C ARG A 129 23.98 -16.59 -14.46
N GLY A 130 24.91 -16.29 -13.55
CA GLY A 130 26.36 -16.41 -13.74
C GLY A 130 26.99 -15.24 -14.49
N GLU A 131 26.25 -14.15 -14.69
CA GLU A 131 26.72 -12.95 -15.38
C GLU A 131 27.44 -12.02 -14.39
N TRP A 132 28.75 -11.87 -14.53
CA TRP A 132 29.57 -10.96 -13.70
C TRP A 132 29.62 -9.56 -14.31
N VAL A 133 28.55 -8.79 -14.15
CA VAL A 133 28.44 -7.42 -14.67
C VAL A 133 28.59 -6.42 -13.51
N ARG A 134 29.59 -5.54 -13.59
CA ARG A 134 29.95 -4.56 -12.54
C ARG A 134 29.42 -3.15 -12.86
N GLU A 135 28.19 -3.05 -13.34
CA GLU A 135 27.53 -1.76 -13.55
C GLU A 135 27.02 -1.26 -12.21
N GLY A 136 27.66 -0.22 -11.68
CA GLY A 136 27.22 0.46 -10.46
C GLY A 136 26.02 1.36 -10.72
N GLY A 137 25.40 1.81 -9.63
CA GLY A 137 24.30 2.77 -9.66
C GLY A 137 24.72 4.13 -9.15
N GLN A 138 23.75 4.81 -8.55
CA GLN A 138 23.86 6.15 -7.98
C GLN A 138 23.59 6.08 -6.48
N ASN A 139 24.12 7.04 -5.71
CA ASN A 139 23.74 7.18 -4.31
C ASN A 139 22.33 7.76 -4.18
N LEU A 140 21.58 7.31 -3.19
CA LEU A 140 20.32 7.96 -2.78
C LEU A 140 20.58 9.32 -2.11
N SER A 141 21.71 9.43 -1.41
CA SER A 141 22.10 10.65 -0.69
C SER A 141 22.18 11.86 -1.63
N GLY A 142 21.59 12.97 -1.17
CA GLY A 142 21.59 14.24 -1.89
C GLY A 142 20.60 14.35 -3.07
N LYS A 143 19.85 13.29 -3.38
CA LYS A 143 18.81 13.35 -4.43
C LYS A 143 17.62 14.20 -4.03
N THR A 144 16.90 14.70 -5.03
CA THR A 144 15.59 15.32 -4.86
C THR A 144 14.50 14.25 -4.88
N ILE A 145 13.75 14.14 -3.80
CA ILE A 145 12.67 13.15 -3.64
C ILE A 145 11.33 13.87 -3.62
N GLY A 146 10.47 13.58 -4.57
CA GLY A 146 9.09 14.06 -4.63
C GLY A 146 8.16 13.09 -3.87
N ILE A 147 7.48 13.59 -2.86
CA ILE A 147 6.49 12.83 -2.07
C ILE A 147 5.10 13.35 -2.43
N ILE A 148 4.32 12.54 -3.13
CA ILE A 148 2.92 12.82 -3.46
C ILE A 148 2.03 12.15 -2.42
N GLY A 149 1.38 12.96 -1.57
CA GLY A 149 0.63 12.51 -0.41
C GLY A 149 1.48 12.48 0.87
N CYS A 150 1.31 13.49 1.72
CA CYS A 150 1.99 13.63 3.02
C CYS A 150 1.07 13.21 4.20
N GLY A 151 0.44 12.02 4.05
CA GLY A 151 -0.32 11.35 5.08
C GLY A 151 0.57 10.59 6.09
N ASN A 152 0.04 9.53 6.70
CA ASN A 152 0.79 8.73 7.68
C ASN A 152 2.06 8.10 7.11
N ILE A 153 1.98 7.53 5.89
CA ILE A 153 3.10 6.85 5.23
C ILE A 153 4.10 7.89 4.70
N GLY A 154 3.65 8.87 3.91
CA GLY A 154 4.55 9.90 3.37
C GLY A 154 5.35 10.62 4.45
N LYS A 155 4.71 10.97 5.57
CA LYS A 155 5.40 11.55 6.75
C LYS A 155 6.45 10.61 7.34
N GLU A 156 6.19 9.30 7.37
CA GLU A 156 7.15 8.33 7.88
C GLU A 156 8.33 8.14 6.92
N VAL A 157 8.07 8.08 5.60
CA VAL A 157 9.13 8.06 4.57
C VAL A 157 10.05 9.27 4.68
N ILE A 158 9.49 10.48 4.82
CA ILE A 158 10.28 11.71 4.99
C ILE A 158 11.18 11.62 6.22
N LYS A 159 10.69 11.10 7.33
CA LYS A 159 11.50 10.95 8.55
C LYS A 159 12.67 10.00 8.38
N ILE A 160 12.46 8.85 7.74
CA ILE A 160 13.53 7.87 7.54
C ILE A 160 14.54 8.28 6.46
N LEU A 161 14.16 9.18 5.54
CA LEU A 161 15.06 9.76 4.54
C LEU A 161 15.98 10.84 5.10
N LYS A 162 15.70 11.38 6.27
CA LYS A 162 16.48 12.50 6.84
C LYS A 162 18.00 12.25 6.90
N PRO A 163 18.49 11.06 7.34
CA PRO A 163 19.93 10.78 7.38
C PRO A 163 20.61 10.77 6.01
N PHE A 164 19.87 10.62 4.92
CA PHE A 164 20.43 10.59 3.57
C PHE A 164 20.71 12.00 3.00
N GLY A 165 20.27 13.07 3.68
CA GLY A 165 20.47 14.43 3.20
C GLY A 165 19.77 14.74 1.88
N CYS A 166 18.67 14.05 1.58
CA CYS A 166 17.86 14.29 0.38
C CYS A 166 17.14 15.63 0.45
N LYS A 167 16.99 16.32 -0.70
CA LYS A 167 16.04 17.42 -0.85
C LYS A 167 14.64 16.83 -1.00
N ILE A 168 13.71 17.19 -0.12
CA ILE A 168 12.35 16.65 -0.14
C ILE A 168 11.37 17.70 -0.67
N LEU A 169 10.65 17.36 -1.74
CA LEU A 169 9.52 18.11 -2.25
C LEU A 169 8.23 17.38 -1.87
N ILE A 170 7.22 18.11 -1.40
CA ILE A 170 5.95 17.53 -0.95
C ILE A 170 4.81 18.17 -1.74
N ASN A 171 3.92 17.32 -2.27
CA ASN A 171 2.62 17.73 -2.79
C ASN A 171 1.51 17.00 -2.04
N ASP A 172 0.54 17.75 -1.53
CA ASP A 172 -0.64 17.22 -0.82
C ASP A 172 -1.82 18.15 -1.07
N ILE A 173 -3.04 17.64 -0.98
CA ILE A 173 -4.25 18.47 -1.06
C ILE A 173 -4.49 19.31 0.20
N GLU A 174 -3.87 18.93 1.33
CA GLU A 174 -3.92 19.66 2.58
C GLU A 174 -2.66 20.50 2.76
N ASP A 175 -2.77 21.63 3.44
CA ASP A 175 -1.61 22.46 3.86
C ASP A 175 -0.65 21.64 4.74
N ARG A 176 0.58 21.50 4.28
CA ARG A 176 1.67 20.79 4.97
C ARG A 176 2.80 21.72 5.42
N SER A 177 2.63 23.02 5.30
CA SER A 177 3.66 24.04 5.57
C SER A 177 4.32 23.90 6.95
N LYS A 178 3.54 23.66 8.01
CA LYS A 178 4.06 23.42 9.36
C LYS A 178 4.92 22.14 9.45
N PHE A 179 4.50 21.09 8.78
CA PHE A 179 5.26 19.84 8.75
C PHE A 179 6.53 20.00 7.90
N CYS A 180 6.43 20.64 6.75
CA CYS A 180 7.56 20.94 5.86
C CYS A 180 8.64 21.74 6.61
N LEU A 181 8.27 22.81 7.29
CA LEU A 181 9.20 23.63 8.09
C LEU A 181 9.92 22.78 9.15
N LYS A 182 9.20 21.94 9.88
CA LYS A 182 9.77 21.08 10.93
C LYS A 182 10.74 20.02 10.39
N GLN A 183 10.52 19.52 9.18
CA GLN A 183 11.33 18.46 8.58
C GLN A 183 12.43 18.99 7.64
N GLY A 184 12.44 20.28 7.31
CA GLY A 184 13.32 20.84 6.29
C GLY A 184 12.92 20.45 4.86
N ALA A 185 11.63 20.14 4.66
CA ALA A 185 11.07 19.81 3.36
C ALA A 185 10.44 21.07 2.71
N ILE A 186 10.16 21.00 1.43
CA ILE A 186 9.60 22.10 0.64
C ILE A 186 8.24 21.67 0.09
N GLU A 187 7.21 22.45 0.38
CA GLU A 187 5.91 22.29 -0.26
C GLU A 187 5.98 22.80 -1.70
N ALA A 188 5.52 22.01 -2.65
CA ALA A 188 5.64 22.27 -4.07
C ALA A 188 4.33 22.00 -4.82
N SER A 189 4.11 22.68 -5.95
CA SER A 189 3.05 22.29 -6.87
C SER A 189 3.33 20.89 -7.44
N PHE A 190 2.30 20.22 -7.92
CA PHE A 190 2.44 18.91 -8.53
C PHE A 190 3.43 18.93 -9.71
N GLU A 191 3.29 19.91 -10.61
CA GLU A 191 4.12 20.07 -11.79
C GLU A 191 5.59 20.32 -11.44
N LEU A 192 5.86 21.17 -10.44
CA LEU A 192 7.22 21.44 -9.99
C LEU A 192 7.86 20.21 -9.38
N LEU A 193 7.10 19.46 -8.56
CA LEU A 193 7.56 18.22 -7.95
C LEU A 193 7.92 17.19 -9.01
N ILE A 194 7.07 16.97 -10.02
CA ILE A 194 7.31 16.02 -11.11
C ILE A 194 8.61 16.37 -11.87
N LYS A 195 8.80 17.64 -12.25
CA LYS A 195 9.95 18.10 -13.05
C LYS A 195 11.27 18.08 -12.28
N GLU A 196 11.24 18.35 -10.99
CA GLU A 196 12.45 18.54 -10.20
C GLU A 196 12.92 17.26 -9.45
N SER A 197 12.07 16.23 -9.36
CA SER A 197 12.40 15.03 -8.59
C SER A 197 13.28 14.05 -9.37
N ASP A 198 14.26 13.48 -8.67
CA ASP A 198 15.02 12.32 -9.15
C ASP A 198 14.29 11.01 -8.82
N ILE A 199 13.45 11.03 -7.78
CA ILE A 199 12.55 9.92 -7.41
C ILE A 199 11.21 10.51 -7.03
N VAL A 200 10.13 10.03 -7.67
CA VAL A 200 8.74 10.34 -7.30
C VAL A 200 8.15 9.16 -6.56
N SER A 201 7.59 9.38 -5.36
CA SER A 201 7.00 8.34 -4.52
C SER A 201 5.56 8.67 -4.15
N LEU A 202 4.65 7.71 -4.38
CA LEU A 202 3.21 7.89 -4.27
C LEU A 202 2.69 7.32 -2.94
N HIS A 203 1.99 8.16 -2.16
CA HIS A 203 1.41 7.82 -0.87
C HIS A 203 -0.01 8.37 -0.71
N VAL A 204 -0.76 8.42 -1.80
CA VAL A 204 -2.15 8.89 -1.86
C VAL A 204 -3.14 7.71 -1.82
N PRO A 205 -4.36 7.90 -1.31
CA PRO A 205 -5.43 6.92 -1.46
C PRO A 205 -5.92 6.87 -2.91
N LEU A 206 -6.57 5.77 -3.31
CA LEU A 206 -7.27 5.70 -4.58
C LEU A 206 -8.62 6.43 -4.46
N THR A 207 -8.79 7.47 -5.27
CA THR A 207 -10.01 8.28 -5.39
C THR A 207 -10.22 8.67 -6.85
N ASN A 208 -11.32 9.34 -7.17
CA ASN A 208 -11.54 9.89 -8.52
C ASN A 208 -10.47 10.93 -8.91
N LEU A 209 -9.86 11.62 -7.93
CA LEU A 209 -8.81 12.61 -8.18
C LEU A 209 -7.42 11.99 -8.40
N THR A 210 -7.21 10.78 -7.88
CA THR A 210 -5.89 10.13 -7.91
C THR A 210 -5.82 8.95 -8.87
N ARG A 211 -6.96 8.52 -9.42
CA ARG A 211 -7.00 7.49 -10.48
C ARG A 211 -6.30 8.02 -11.73
N ASP A 212 -5.38 7.23 -12.27
CA ASP A 212 -4.54 7.59 -13.43
C ASP A 212 -3.82 8.96 -13.26
N MET A 213 -3.56 9.36 -12.01
CA MET A 213 -2.84 10.61 -11.71
C MET A 213 -1.47 10.63 -12.38
N ILE A 214 -0.78 9.49 -12.40
CA ILE A 214 0.45 9.31 -13.15
C ILE A 214 0.09 8.69 -14.52
N ASN A 215 -0.11 9.58 -15.48
CA ASN A 215 -0.44 9.26 -16.87
C ASN A 215 0.73 9.59 -17.80
N GLN A 216 0.52 9.48 -19.11
CA GLN A 216 1.53 9.73 -20.13
C GLN A 216 2.19 11.11 -19.97
N ASN A 217 1.40 12.20 -19.91
CA ASN A 217 1.93 13.55 -19.84
C ASN A 217 2.78 13.77 -18.59
N VAL A 218 2.39 13.17 -17.47
CA VAL A 218 3.14 13.23 -16.21
C VAL A 218 4.47 12.48 -16.32
N LEU A 219 4.48 11.31 -16.97
CA LEU A 219 5.70 10.54 -17.18
C LEU A 219 6.67 11.27 -18.12
N GLU A 220 6.18 11.90 -19.18
CA GLU A 220 6.96 12.74 -20.09
C GLU A 220 7.54 14.00 -19.42
N ASP A 221 6.87 14.55 -18.40
CA ASP A 221 7.34 15.69 -17.62
C ASP A 221 8.37 15.31 -16.54
N MET A 222 8.57 14.01 -16.24
CA MET A 222 9.61 13.53 -15.32
C MET A 222 11.01 13.66 -15.96
N LYS A 223 12.06 13.69 -15.14
CA LYS A 223 13.43 13.60 -15.65
C LYS A 223 13.68 12.23 -16.30
N GLU A 224 14.42 12.17 -17.40
CA GLU A 224 14.82 10.93 -18.07
C GLU A 224 15.55 9.94 -17.15
N ASN A 225 16.26 10.44 -16.14
CA ASN A 225 16.96 9.65 -15.14
C ASN A 225 16.17 9.49 -13.83
N ALA A 226 14.88 9.81 -13.82
CA ALA A 226 14.03 9.68 -12.65
C ALA A 226 13.53 8.25 -12.44
N PHE A 227 13.14 7.97 -11.18
CA PHE A 227 12.46 6.76 -10.79
C PHE A 227 11.05 7.06 -10.28
N LEU A 228 10.10 6.14 -10.56
CA LEU A 228 8.75 6.18 -10.01
C LEU A 228 8.56 5.05 -8.99
N ILE A 229 8.00 5.37 -7.82
CA ILE A 229 7.70 4.36 -6.78
C ILE A 229 6.22 4.41 -6.42
N ASN A 230 5.53 3.27 -6.50
CA ASN A 230 4.15 3.14 -6.05
C ASN A 230 4.00 2.03 -5.00
N THR A 231 3.84 2.44 -3.74
CA THR A 231 3.46 1.60 -2.60
C THR A 231 2.08 1.98 -2.05
N SER A 232 1.26 2.64 -2.86
CA SER A 232 -0.07 3.12 -2.50
C SER A 232 -1.18 2.23 -3.07
N ARG A 233 -1.63 2.50 -4.31
CA ARG A 233 -2.62 1.70 -5.06
C ARG A 233 -2.25 1.65 -6.54
N GLY A 234 -2.41 0.48 -7.16
CA GLY A 234 -2.09 0.29 -8.59
C GLY A 234 -2.73 1.31 -9.50
N PRO A 235 -4.07 1.51 -9.46
CA PRO A 235 -4.75 2.45 -10.38
C PRO A 235 -4.44 3.93 -10.18
N VAL A 236 -3.53 4.32 -9.29
CA VAL A 236 -2.97 5.68 -9.22
C VAL A 236 -2.03 5.94 -10.40
N VAL A 237 -1.42 4.88 -10.92
CA VAL A 237 -0.56 4.90 -12.10
C VAL A 237 -1.29 4.23 -13.26
N ASN A 238 -1.33 4.87 -14.41
CA ASN A 238 -1.78 4.22 -15.63
C ASN A 238 -0.71 3.22 -16.09
N GLN A 239 -0.98 1.91 -15.88
CA GLN A 239 -0.01 0.84 -16.11
C GLN A 239 0.48 0.78 -17.56
N SER A 240 -0.41 0.99 -18.54
CA SER A 240 -0.04 0.95 -19.95
C SER A 240 0.84 2.13 -20.37
N HIS A 241 0.63 3.30 -19.75
CA HIS A 241 1.50 4.46 -19.95
C HIS A 241 2.87 4.25 -19.30
N LEU A 242 2.91 3.69 -18.07
CA LEU A 242 4.17 3.35 -17.40
C LEU A 242 4.95 2.29 -18.19
N HIS A 243 4.27 1.25 -18.71
CA HIS A 243 4.90 0.23 -19.56
C HIS A 243 5.61 0.89 -20.75
N ARG A 244 4.90 1.76 -21.50
CA ARG A 244 5.52 2.48 -22.63
C ARG A 244 6.70 3.36 -22.21
N ALA A 245 6.55 4.13 -21.15
CA ALA A 245 7.61 5.02 -20.65
C ALA A 245 8.88 4.24 -20.24
N LEU A 246 8.73 3.06 -19.68
CA LEU A 246 9.86 2.19 -19.35
C LEU A 246 10.51 1.61 -20.61
N VAL A 247 9.74 1.13 -21.59
CA VAL A 247 10.26 0.58 -22.84
C VAL A 247 10.95 1.65 -23.68
N SER A 248 10.36 2.85 -23.77
CA SER A 248 10.95 4.00 -24.51
C SER A 248 12.05 4.74 -23.73
N LYS A 249 12.29 4.35 -22.47
CA LYS A 249 13.28 4.97 -21.55
C LYS A 249 13.02 6.45 -21.28
N GLU A 250 11.75 6.85 -21.24
CA GLU A 250 11.34 8.18 -20.82
C GLU A 250 11.68 8.44 -19.35
N ILE A 251 11.67 7.37 -18.52
CA ILE A 251 12.19 7.36 -17.16
C ILE A 251 13.16 6.19 -16.97
N LEU A 252 14.03 6.29 -15.98
CA LEU A 252 15.10 5.31 -15.76
C LEU A 252 14.58 3.97 -15.20
N GLY A 253 13.51 3.99 -14.40
CA GLY A 253 12.91 2.79 -13.88
C GLY A 253 11.76 3.06 -12.91
N ALA A 254 11.13 1.99 -12.45
CA ALA A 254 10.04 2.07 -11.49
C ALA A 254 10.09 0.94 -10.46
N ALA A 255 9.43 1.15 -9.30
CA ALA A 255 9.18 0.10 -8.32
C ALA A 255 7.70 0.10 -7.90
N LEU A 256 7.07 -1.07 -7.97
CA LEU A 256 5.67 -1.26 -7.68
C LEU A 256 5.46 -2.36 -6.63
N ASP A 257 4.74 -2.03 -5.56
CA ASP A 257 4.22 -3.02 -4.61
C ASP A 257 2.75 -3.35 -4.89
N VAL A 258 2.10 -2.58 -5.76
CA VAL A 258 0.65 -2.63 -6.03
C VAL A 258 0.35 -2.55 -7.52
N PHE A 259 -0.74 -3.21 -7.96
CA PHE A 259 -1.11 -3.34 -9.37
C PHE A 259 -2.58 -3.00 -9.61
N CYS A 260 -2.94 -2.76 -10.88
CA CYS A 260 -4.33 -2.49 -11.27
C CYS A 260 -5.22 -3.73 -11.07
N SER A 261 -4.68 -4.92 -11.36
CA SER A 261 -5.23 -6.22 -10.97
C SER A 261 -4.25 -6.92 -10.03
N GLU A 262 -4.73 -7.54 -8.98
CA GLU A 262 -3.90 -8.28 -8.03
C GLU A 262 -4.50 -9.67 -7.79
N PRO A 263 -3.82 -10.76 -8.21
CA PRO A 263 -2.48 -10.77 -8.83
C PRO A 263 -2.45 -10.18 -10.24
N PRO A 264 -1.32 -9.57 -10.66
CA PRO A 264 -1.13 -9.07 -12.01
C PRO A 264 -0.94 -10.23 -13.00
N ASP A 265 -1.48 -10.08 -14.22
CA ASP A 265 -1.45 -11.07 -15.30
C ASP A 265 -0.54 -10.65 -16.48
N ASP A 266 -0.10 -9.39 -16.55
CA ASP A 266 0.79 -8.87 -17.59
C ASP A 266 2.25 -9.28 -17.32
N ILE A 267 2.60 -10.49 -17.74
CA ILE A 267 3.95 -11.04 -17.53
C ILE A 267 5.02 -10.25 -18.29
N GLU A 268 4.71 -9.70 -19.46
CA GLU A 268 5.66 -8.91 -20.24
C GLU A 268 6.05 -7.63 -19.47
N PHE A 269 5.08 -6.94 -18.91
CA PHE A 269 5.32 -5.79 -18.04
C PHE A 269 6.17 -6.15 -16.81
N LEU A 270 5.81 -7.25 -16.12
CA LEU A 270 6.52 -7.68 -14.90
C LEU A 270 7.98 -8.07 -15.16
N GLN A 271 8.32 -8.49 -16.38
CA GLN A 271 9.66 -8.91 -16.77
C GLN A 271 10.56 -7.76 -17.26
N LEU A 272 10.07 -6.52 -17.28
CA LEU A 272 10.89 -5.37 -17.66
C LEU A 272 12.09 -5.23 -16.71
N PRO A 273 13.34 -5.19 -17.24
CA PRO A 273 14.54 -5.20 -16.38
C PRO A 273 14.68 -3.97 -15.48
N GLN A 274 14.09 -2.83 -15.85
CA GLN A 274 14.07 -1.59 -15.08
C GLN A 274 12.87 -1.49 -14.12
N LEU A 275 12.02 -2.52 -14.04
CA LEU A 275 10.86 -2.58 -13.15
C LEU A 275 11.15 -3.50 -11.96
N MET A 276 11.09 -2.97 -10.74
CA MET A 276 11.15 -3.70 -9.50
C MET A 276 9.75 -3.95 -8.96
N VAL A 277 9.40 -5.19 -8.63
CA VAL A 277 8.04 -5.55 -8.21
C VAL A 277 8.02 -6.40 -6.95
N THR A 278 6.97 -6.18 -6.12
CA THR A 278 6.65 -7.04 -4.99
C THR A 278 5.14 -7.28 -4.91
N PRO A 279 4.68 -8.41 -4.36
CA PRO A 279 3.28 -8.81 -4.39
C PRO A 279 2.46 -8.20 -3.22
N HIS A 280 2.39 -6.87 -3.14
CA HIS A 280 1.65 -6.09 -2.14
C HIS A 280 2.03 -6.47 -0.69
N ILE A 281 3.32 -6.38 -0.40
CA ILE A 281 3.90 -6.76 0.90
C ILE A 281 4.22 -5.57 1.81
N GLY A 282 3.95 -4.34 1.40
CA GLY A 282 4.32 -3.15 2.17
C GLY A 282 3.79 -3.15 3.61
N GLY A 283 2.63 -3.75 3.85
CA GLY A 283 2.06 -3.92 5.19
C GLY A 283 2.33 -5.28 5.85
N ASN A 284 3.23 -6.12 5.32
CA ASN A 284 3.35 -7.52 5.72
C ASN A 284 4.63 -7.84 6.53
N SER A 285 5.33 -6.83 7.10
CA SER A 285 6.32 -7.14 8.12
C SER A 285 5.65 -7.82 9.33
N ILE A 286 6.38 -8.63 10.07
CA ILE A 286 5.87 -9.33 11.27
C ILE A 286 5.24 -8.32 12.23
N GLU A 287 5.90 -7.21 12.47
CA GLU A 287 5.45 -6.15 13.37
C GLU A 287 4.17 -5.46 12.84
N ALA A 288 4.06 -5.25 11.54
CA ALA A 288 2.86 -4.66 10.95
C ALA A 288 1.67 -5.63 10.99
N VAL A 289 1.90 -6.92 10.73
CA VAL A 289 0.88 -7.98 10.84
C VAL A 289 0.35 -8.04 12.28
N GLU A 290 1.23 -8.08 13.27
CA GLU A 290 0.86 -8.11 14.69
C GLU A 290 0.12 -6.83 15.10
N ALA A 291 0.62 -5.67 14.71
CA ALA A 291 -0.01 -4.39 15.03
C ALA A 291 -1.41 -4.27 14.40
N MET A 292 -1.57 -4.61 13.11
CA MET A 292 -2.88 -4.59 12.43
C MET A 292 -3.86 -5.56 13.07
N GLY A 293 -3.40 -6.77 13.40
CA GLY A 293 -4.22 -7.77 14.08
C GLY A 293 -4.64 -7.31 15.46
N GLN A 294 -3.70 -6.77 16.26
CA GLN A 294 -3.99 -6.22 17.58
C GLN A 294 -4.99 -5.07 17.49
N GLY A 295 -4.77 -4.13 16.57
CA GLY A 295 -5.70 -3.01 16.37
C GLY A 295 -7.11 -3.47 15.98
N ALA A 296 -7.20 -4.53 15.15
CA ALA A 296 -8.50 -5.11 14.79
C ALA A 296 -9.20 -5.77 15.99
N ILE A 297 -8.46 -6.46 16.86
CA ILE A 297 -8.98 -7.02 18.11
C ILE A 297 -9.46 -5.92 19.05
N ASP A 298 -8.66 -4.86 19.23
CA ASP A 298 -8.99 -3.75 20.11
C ASP A 298 -10.27 -3.01 19.66
N ASN A 299 -10.47 -2.86 18.36
CA ASN A 299 -11.68 -2.31 17.79
C ASN A 299 -12.92 -3.17 18.14
N LEU A 300 -12.82 -4.50 18.04
CA LEU A 300 -13.89 -5.42 18.45
C LEU A 300 -14.21 -5.30 19.95
N LEU A 301 -13.16 -5.28 20.80
CA LEU A 301 -13.33 -5.12 22.24
C LEU A 301 -14.05 -3.82 22.58
N LYS A 302 -13.63 -2.72 21.94
CA LYS A 302 -14.25 -1.40 22.15
C LYS A 302 -15.73 -1.39 21.75
N TYR A 303 -16.07 -2.00 20.62
CA TYR A 303 -17.45 -2.04 20.13
C TYR A 303 -18.35 -2.89 21.02
N PHE A 304 -17.89 -4.05 21.47
CA PHE A 304 -18.67 -4.94 22.32
C PHE A 304 -18.57 -4.63 23.83
N ASN A 305 -17.95 -3.49 24.23
CA ASN A 305 -17.77 -3.06 25.61
C ASN A 305 -17.12 -4.14 26.51
N LYS A 306 -16.08 -4.72 26.01
CA LYS A 306 -15.31 -5.75 26.70
C LYS A 306 -13.94 -5.29 27.10
#